data_4f9c0e5bfa554018693bb5b91931f82a
#
_entry.id   4f9c0e5bfa554018693bb5b91931f82a
#
_cell.length_a   1.000
_cell.length_b   1.000
_cell.length_c   1.000
_cell.angle_alpha   90.00
_cell.angle_beta   90.00
_cell.angle_gamma   90.00
#
_symmetry.space_group_name_H-M   'P 1'
#
loop_
_entity.id
_entity.type
_entity.pdbx_description
1 polymer ?
#
loop_
_entity_poly.entity_id
_entity_poly.type
_entity_poly.pdbx_seq_one_letter_code
_entity_poly.pdbx_strand_id
1 'polypeptide(L)'
;MIPHRLFRFSGGSLPYDCVLTLRAAGPMKGRTDEENRARVFSGLGIESSRVVSLTQIHSRTVYVAQTPEDFSDWKEGDGILAGNPDIVPCVTVADCMPIWLCHERAPCFGVLHSGWKGTGIIREALAAARRVWGAEPAGFHVILGPHIRSCCYTVDDDRARYFSENFSPDAVCLDEARNQAGSVWPWRLSLAEANRHLCRDAGIPDEHITDTGECTACGSEFGSNRREGSGSFTHMAALIRHVVH
;
A
#
# COMPACT_ATOMS: atom_id res chain seq x y z
N MET A 1 -10.56 -12.08 -18.81
CA MET A 1 -9.30 -11.60 -18.17
C MET A 1 -9.64 -10.80 -16.92
N ILE A 2 -8.97 -11.02 -15.79
CA ILE A 2 -9.21 -10.27 -14.55
C ILE A 2 -8.70 -8.83 -14.72
N PRO A 3 -9.54 -7.80 -14.49
CA PRO A 3 -9.10 -6.41 -14.53
C PRO A 3 -8.09 -6.12 -13.43
N HIS A 4 -6.85 -5.77 -13.81
CA HIS A 4 -5.77 -5.42 -12.87
C HIS A 4 -4.73 -4.52 -13.53
N ARG A 5 -3.91 -3.86 -12.70
CA ARG A 5 -2.68 -3.16 -13.07
C ARG A 5 -1.49 -3.96 -12.57
N LEU A 6 -0.43 -3.96 -13.37
CA LEU A 6 0.85 -4.55 -13.04
C LEU A 6 1.90 -3.46 -12.92
N PHE A 7 2.64 -3.47 -11.82
CA PHE A 7 3.74 -2.56 -11.56
C PHE A 7 5.01 -3.36 -11.35
N ARG A 8 6.16 -2.78 -11.72
CA ARG A 8 7.48 -3.37 -11.53
C ARG A 8 8.42 -2.34 -10.93
N PHE A 9 9.34 -2.81 -10.11
CA PHE A 9 10.33 -1.95 -9.48
C PHE A 9 11.28 -1.34 -10.52
N SER A 10 11.74 -0.10 -10.26
CA SER A 10 12.80 0.54 -11.03
C SER A 10 14.10 -0.27 -10.90
N GLY A 11 14.89 -0.35 -11.98
CA GLY A 11 16.13 -1.14 -11.98
C GLY A 11 16.05 -2.52 -12.63
N GLY A 12 14.90 -2.94 -13.14
CA GLY A 12 14.71 -3.82 -14.31
C GLY A 12 14.81 -5.32 -14.16
N SER A 13 15.36 -5.93 -13.11
CA SER A 13 15.49 -7.40 -13.04
C SER A 13 15.05 -8.04 -11.73
N LEU A 14 14.33 -7.29 -10.90
CA LEU A 14 13.82 -7.85 -9.65
C LEU A 14 12.66 -8.80 -9.96
N PRO A 15 12.68 -10.05 -9.43
CA PRO A 15 11.77 -11.11 -9.84
C PRO A 15 10.40 -10.99 -9.14
N TYR A 16 9.81 -9.80 -9.15
CA TYR A 16 8.54 -9.55 -8.48
C TYR A 16 7.56 -8.80 -9.38
N ASP A 17 6.33 -9.29 -9.40
CA ASP A 17 5.17 -8.58 -9.93
C ASP A 17 4.35 -7.98 -8.78
N CYS A 18 4.13 -6.68 -8.82
CA CYS A 18 3.22 -5.94 -7.93
C CYS A 18 1.88 -5.76 -8.65
N VAL A 19 0.81 -6.31 -8.10
CA VAL A 19 -0.51 -6.35 -8.75
C VAL A 19 -1.51 -5.57 -7.92
N LEU A 20 -2.30 -4.71 -8.58
CA LEU A 20 -3.49 -4.09 -8.01
C LEU A 20 -4.70 -4.53 -8.83
N THR A 21 -5.67 -5.20 -8.20
CA THR A 21 -6.96 -5.47 -8.86
C THR A 21 -7.72 -4.17 -9.06
N LEU A 22 -8.49 -4.06 -10.15
CA LEU A 22 -9.29 -2.88 -10.42
C LEU A 22 -10.73 -3.06 -9.92
N ARG A 23 -11.47 -1.97 -9.80
CA ARG A 23 -12.87 -1.96 -9.36
C ARG A 23 -13.74 -2.99 -10.08
N ALA A 24 -13.54 -3.13 -11.38
CA ALA A 24 -14.28 -4.07 -12.22
C ALA A 24 -13.98 -5.56 -11.93
N ALA A 25 -12.95 -5.88 -11.13
CA ALA A 25 -12.70 -7.24 -10.65
C ALA A 25 -13.70 -7.67 -9.54
N GLY A 26 -14.43 -6.70 -8.99
CA GLY A 26 -15.33 -6.88 -7.84
C GLY A 26 -14.64 -6.67 -6.49
N PRO A 27 -15.41 -6.72 -5.39
CA PRO A 27 -14.90 -6.41 -4.06
C PRO A 27 -13.92 -7.49 -3.57
N MET A 28 -12.86 -7.07 -2.88
CA MET A 28 -11.75 -7.92 -2.44
C MET A 28 -11.56 -7.88 -0.91
N LYS A 29 -12.56 -7.45 -0.13
CA LYS A 29 -12.45 -7.25 1.31
C LYS A 29 -12.40 -8.57 2.07
N GLY A 30 -11.20 -8.96 2.51
CA GLY A 30 -10.98 -10.01 3.51
C GLY A 30 -11.89 -11.24 3.36
N ARG A 31 -12.39 -11.74 4.48
CA ARG A 31 -13.31 -12.90 4.54
C ARG A 31 -14.69 -12.61 3.95
N THR A 32 -15.10 -11.36 3.89
CA THR A 32 -16.44 -10.99 3.38
C THR A 32 -16.61 -11.35 1.91
N ASP A 33 -15.53 -11.25 1.13
CA ASP A 33 -15.55 -11.43 -0.32
C ASP A 33 -14.75 -12.67 -0.76
N GLU A 34 -14.70 -13.70 0.07
CA GLU A 34 -13.83 -14.89 -0.11
C GLU A 34 -14.03 -15.57 -1.46
N GLU A 35 -15.28 -15.75 -1.89
CA GLU A 35 -15.61 -16.36 -3.19
C GLU A 35 -15.06 -15.53 -4.35
N ASN A 36 -15.28 -14.21 -4.33
CA ASN A 36 -14.74 -13.33 -5.38
C ASN A 36 -13.21 -13.30 -5.36
N ARG A 37 -12.60 -13.30 -4.17
CA ARG A 37 -11.14 -13.37 -4.02
C ARG A 37 -10.58 -14.64 -4.65
N ALA A 38 -11.16 -15.81 -4.34
CA ALA A 38 -10.73 -17.08 -4.91
C ALA A 38 -10.83 -17.08 -6.44
N ARG A 39 -11.94 -16.59 -6.99
CA ARG A 39 -12.13 -16.43 -8.44
C ARG A 39 -11.08 -15.52 -9.07
N VAL A 40 -10.81 -14.38 -8.44
CA VAL A 40 -9.86 -13.37 -8.95
C VAL A 40 -8.43 -13.90 -8.87
N PHE A 41 -8.01 -14.49 -7.75
CA PHE A 41 -6.68 -15.06 -7.61
C PHE A 41 -6.43 -16.21 -8.59
N SER A 42 -7.38 -17.13 -8.74
CA SER A 42 -7.31 -18.19 -9.75
C SER A 42 -7.16 -17.62 -11.16
N GLY A 43 -7.92 -16.59 -11.51
CA GLY A 43 -7.83 -15.92 -12.82
C GLY A 43 -6.54 -15.13 -13.04
N LEU A 44 -5.78 -14.83 -11.98
CA LEU A 44 -4.43 -14.26 -12.01
C LEU A 44 -3.33 -15.36 -11.98
N GLY A 45 -3.71 -16.63 -11.94
CA GLY A 45 -2.77 -17.75 -11.80
C GLY A 45 -2.15 -17.83 -10.40
N ILE A 46 -2.87 -17.38 -9.37
CA ILE A 46 -2.42 -17.41 -7.97
C ILE A 46 -3.27 -18.41 -7.20
N GLU A 47 -2.63 -19.37 -6.56
CA GLU A 47 -3.30 -20.30 -5.66
C GLU A 47 -3.68 -19.56 -4.36
N SER A 48 -4.97 -19.63 -3.97
CA SER A 48 -5.47 -18.93 -2.77
C SER A 48 -4.77 -19.38 -1.49
N SER A 49 -4.32 -20.62 -1.42
CA SER A 49 -3.54 -21.16 -0.28
C SER A 49 -2.20 -20.47 -0.05
N ARG A 50 -1.65 -19.82 -1.07
CA ARG A 50 -0.39 -19.06 -0.99
C ARG A 50 -0.59 -17.62 -0.54
N VAL A 51 -1.84 -17.14 -0.55
CA VAL A 51 -2.16 -15.74 -0.25
C VAL A 51 -2.27 -15.51 1.24
N VAL A 52 -1.40 -14.63 1.76
CA VAL A 52 -1.42 -14.18 3.15
C VAL A 52 -2.09 -12.82 3.22
N SER A 53 -3.10 -12.71 4.08
CA SER A 53 -3.85 -11.49 4.32
C SER A 53 -4.05 -11.23 5.82
N LEU A 54 -4.38 -9.99 6.16
CA LEU A 54 -4.58 -9.51 7.54
C LEU A 54 -5.97 -8.90 7.72
N THR A 55 -6.45 -8.85 8.95
CA THR A 55 -7.51 -7.94 9.37
C THR A 55 -6.91 -6.55 9.52
N GLN A 56 -7.07 -5.70 8.50
CA GLN A 56 -6.51 -4.34 8.47
C GLN A 56 -7.26 -3.41 9.43
N ILE A 57 -6.52 -2.80 10.34
CA ILE A 57 -7.05 -1.90 11.39
C ILE A 57 -6.46 -0.49 11.30
N HIS A 58 -5.78 -0.17 10.20
CA HIS A 58 -5.07 1.09 9.97
C HIS A 58 -3.95 1.35 10.99
N SER A 59 -3.29 0.30 11.43
CA SER A 59 -2.14 0.32 12.33
C SER A 59 -0.81 0.50 11.55
N ARG A 60 0.30 0.36 12.30
CA ARG A 60 1.65 0.22 11.74
C ARG A 60 2.22 -1.18 11.99
N THR A 61 1.37 -2.13 12.38
CA THR A 61 1.79 -3.50 12.68
C THR A 61 2.15 -4.23 11.41
N VAL A 62 3.38 -4.76 11.37
CA VAL A 62 3.93 -5.54 10.25
C VAL A 62 4.28 -6.94 10.72
N TYR A 63 3.86 -7.93 9.98
CA TYR A 63 4.20 -9.34 10.21
C TYR A 63 5.19 -9.84 9.17
N VAL A 64 6.05 -10.77 9.60
CA VAL A 64 6.90 -11.56 8.71
C VAL A 64 6.26 -12.93 8.57
N ALA A 65 5.81 -13.24 7.34
CA ALA A 65 5.22 -14.53 7.02
C ALA A 65 6.32 -15.55 6.72
N GLN A 66 6.33 -16.66 7.46
CA GLN A 66 7.20 -17.81 7.21
C GLN A 66 6.48 -18.84 6.35
N THR A 67 5.22 -19.11 6.67
CA THR A 67 4.31 -19.97 5.92
C THR A 67 2.94 -19.29 5.77
N PRO A 68 2.12 -19.69 4.78
CA PRO A 68 0.76 -19.17 4.64
C PRO A 68 -0.13 -19.52 5.86
N GLU A 69 0.10 -20.68 6.48
CA GLU A 69 -0.68 -21.20 7.60
C GLU A 69 -0.56 -20.32 8.86
N ASP A 70 0.55 -19.58 9.01
CA ASP A 70 0.77 -18.63 10.10
C ASP A 70 -0.33 -17.56 10.20
N PHE A 71 -1.11 -17.39 9.14
CA PHE A 71 -2.15 -16.35 8.98
C PHE A 71 -3.56 -16.89 8.79
N SER A 72 -3.80 -18.16 9.05
CA SER A 72 -5.14 -18.78 8.96
C SER A 72 -6.19 -18.05 9.80
N ASP A 73 -5.78 -17.46 10.93
CA ASP A 73 -6.65 -16.75 11.87
C ASP A 73 -6.80 -15.24 11.57
N TRP A 74 -6.20 -14.75 10.49
CA TRP A 74 -6.28 -13.34 10.10
C TRP A 74 -5.89 -12.38 11.24
N LYS A 75 -4.62 -12.37 11.57
CA LYS A 75 -4.05 -11.45 12.59
C LYS A 75 -4.36 -9.99 12.25
N GLU A 76 -4.56 -9.17 13.27
CA GLU A 76 -4.73 -7.73 13.11
C GLU A 76 -3.42 -7.04 12.75
N GLY A 77 -3.38 -6.32 11.63
CA GLY A 77 -2.20 -5.61 11.16
C GLY A 77 -2.38 -5.06 9.75
N ASP A 78 -1.38 -4.35 9.27
CA ASP A 78 -1.49 -3.60 8.02
C ASP A 78 -0.28 -3.78 7.08
N GLY A 79 0.68 -4.63 7.45
CA GLY A 79 1.84 -4.93 6.62
C GLY A 79 2.28 -6.38 6.69
N ILE A 80 2.71 -6.93 5.56
CA ILE A 80 3.20 -8.30 5.44
C ILE A 80 4.51 -8.27 4.67
N LEU A 81 5.56 -8.84 5.29
CA LEU A 81 6.83 -9.17 4.65
C LEU A 81 6.94 -10.69 4.51
N ALA A 82 7.62 -11.15 3.49
CA ALA A 82 7.94 -12.55 3.27
C ALA A 82 9.36 -12.71 2.73
N GLY A 83 9.99 -13.85 3.05
CA GLY A 83 11.25 -14.30 2.45
C GLY A 83 11.08 -15.53 1.57
N ASN A 84 9.93 -16.20 1.69
CA ASN A 84 9.59 -17.38 0.93
C ASN A 84 8.85 -16.99 -0.37
N PRO A 85 9.37 -17.35 -1.56
CA PRO A 85 8.75 -17.02 -2.86
C PRO A 85 7.37 -17.66 -3.08
N ASP A 86 7.02 -18.67 -2.29
CA ASP A 86 5.71 -19.32 -2.35
C ASP A 86 4.61 -18.52 -1.65
N ILE A 87 4.95 -17.53 -0.84
CA ILE A 87 4.00 -16.65 -0.17
C ILE A 87 3.62 -15.48 -1.08
N VAL A 88 2.35 -15.13 -1.09
CA VAL A 88 1.81 -13.97 -1.79
C VAL A 88 1.20 -13.00 -0.77
N PRO A 89 1.99 -12.03 -0.27
CA PRO A 89 1.47 -10.97 0.60
C PRO A 89 0.38 -10.15 -0.09
N CYS A 90 -0.75 -9.92 0.60
CA CYS A 90 -1.90 -9.21 0.07
C CYS A 90 -2.54 -8.30 1.11
N VAL A 91 -2.74 -7.02 0.75
CA VAL A 91 -3.57 -6.07 1.50
C VAL A 91 -4.71 -5.57 0.63
N THR A 92 -5.72 -4.97 1.23
CA THR A 92 -6.82 -4.36 0.49
C THR A 92 -6.82 -2.85 0.65
N VAL A 93 -7.13 -2.15 -0.43
CA VAL A 93 -7.10 -0.68 -0.48
C VAL A 93 -8.33 -0.12 -1.19
N ALA A 94 -8.76 1.06 -0.73
CA ALA A 94 -9.69 1.96 -1.42
C ALA A 94 -9.40 3.38 -0.90
N ASP A 95 -8.55 4.12 -1.62
CA ASP A 95 -7.92 5.39 -1.28
C ASP A 95 -6.66 5.32 -0.39
N CYS A 96 -6.54 4.38 0.54
CA CYS A 96 -5.26 4.17 1.22
C CYS A 96 -4.19 3.67 0.24
N MET A 97 -2.94 4.03 0.50
CA MET A 97 -1.81 3.71 -0.36
C MET A 97 -1.33 2.27 -0.13
N PRO A 98 -1.29 1.41 -1.15
CA PRO A 98 -0.47 0.21 -1.08
C PRO A 98 0.99 0.59 -1.29
N ILE A 99 1.89 0.09 -0.45
CA ILE A 99 3.33 0.26 -0.61
C ILE A 99 3.90 -1.14 -0.85
N TRP A 100 4.41 -1.39 -2.05
CA TRP A 100 5.18 -2.58 -2.34
C TRP A 100 6.65 -2.32 -2.10
N LEU A 101 7.34 -3.30 -1.53
CA LEU A 101 8.77 -3.22 -1.30
C LEU A 101 9.43 -4.57 -1.53
N CYS A 102 10.67 -4.55 -1.99
CA CYS A 102 11.55 -5.70 -2.03
C CYS A 102 13.00 -5.27 -1.85
N HIS A 103 13.85 -6.20 -1.43
CA HIS A 103 15.27 -5.93 -1.27
C HIS A 103 16.07 -6.63 -2.37
N GLU A 104 17.07 -5.96 -2.94
CA GLU A 104 17.84 -6.44 -4.09
C GLU A 104 18.68 -7.70 -3.82
N ARG A 105 19.10 -7.94 -2.57
CA ARG A 105 19.99 -9.06 -2.17
C ARG A 105 19.40 -9.97 -1.09
N ALA A 106 18.68 -9.40 -0.11
CA ALA A 106 18.03 -10.19 0.92
C ALA A 106 16.73 -10.79 0.39
N PRO A 107 16.35 -12.01 0.83
CA PRO A 107 15.08 -12.61 0.43
C PRO A 107 13.92 -11.93 1.18
N CYS A 108 13.68 -10.67 0.87
CA CYS A 108 12.67 -9.84 1.55
C CYS A 108 11.83 -9.08 0.54
N PHE A 109 10.54 -9.31 0.57
CA PHE A 109 9.54 -8.59 -0.21
C PHE A 109 8.24 -8.49 0.57
N GLY A 110 7.37 -7.56 0.20
CA GLY A 110 6.11 -7.41 0.90
C GLY A 110 5.21 -6.30 0.38
N VAL A 111 4.07 -6.16 1.05
CA VAL A 111 3.11 -5.10 0.79
C VAL A 111 2.56 -4.53 2.10
N LEU A 112 2.40 -3.22 2.14
CA LEU A 112 1.93 -2.47 3.30
C LEU A 112 0.69 -1.66 2.91
N HIS A 113 -0.21 -1.48 3.87
CA HIS A 113 -1.38 -0.62 3.76
C HIS A 113 -1.11 0.69 4.53
N SER A 114 -0.95 1.79 3.82
CA SER A 114 -0.65 3.11 4.40
C SER A 114 -1.79 4.08 4.16
N GLY A 115 -2.71 4.17 5.12
CA GLY A 115 -3.67 5.25 5.25
C GLY A 115 -3.12 6.34 6.17
N TRP A 116 -3.92 7.37 6.50
CA TRP A 116 -3.46 8.47 7.36
C TRP A 116 -2.99 8.04 8.76
N LYS A 117 -3.65 7.05 9.37
CA LYS A 117 -3.24 6.49 10.67
C LYS A 117 -2.03 5.58 10.54
N GLY A 118 -1.97 4.83 9.45
CA GLY A 118 -0.90 3.88 9.16
C GLY A 118 0.34 4.50 8.52
N THR A 119 0.33 5.80 8.18
CA THR A 119 1.55 6.48 7.67
C THR A 119 2.69 6.34 8.68
N GLY A 120 3.85 5.88 8.20
CA GLY A 120 4.99 5.46 9.03
C GLY A 120 5.18 3.95 9.10
N ILE A 121 4.25 3.13 8.61
CA ILE A 121 4.36 1.66 8.58
C ILE A 121 5.63 1.18 7.86
N ILE A 122 6.16 1.97 6.91
CA ILE A 122 7.41 1.64 6.21
C ILE A 122 8.60 1.51 7.17
N ARG A 123 8.68 2.35 8.21
CA ARG A 123 9.75 2.26 9.23
C ARG A 123 9.69 0.93 9.97
N GLU A 124 8.51 0.48 10.33
CA GLU A 124 8.31 -0.82 11.00
C GLU A 124 8.68 -1.99 10.08
N ALA A 125 8.34 -1.89 8.80
CA ALA A 125 8.71 -2.89 7.81
C ALA A 125 10.22 -3.00 7.64
N LEU A 126 10.92 -1.86 7.50
CA LEU A 126 12.40 -1.84 7.39
C LEU A 126 13.06 -2.36 8.66
N ALA A 127 12.56 -2.00 9.84
CA ALA A 127 13.08 -2.52 11.11
C ALA A 127 12.88 -4.04 11.24
N ALA A 128 11.71 -4.55 10.81
CA ALA A 128 11.45 -5.99 10.80
C ALA A 128 12.37 -6.73 9.80
N ALA A 129 12.54 -6.19 8.60
CA ALA A 129 13.41 -6.75 7.58
C ALA A 129 14.89 -6.78 8.02
N ARG A 130 15.37 -5.70 8.63
CA ARG A 130 16.71 -5.64 9.18
C ARG A 130 16.93 -6.69 10.28
N ARG A 131 15.96 -6.84 11.18
CA ARG A 131 16.03 -7.82 12.27
C ARG A 131 16.06 -9.26 11.78
N VAL A 132 15.28 -9.60 10.74
CA VAL A 132 15.10 -10.98 10.27
C VAL A 132 16.16 -11.37 9.25
N TRP A 133 16.49 -10.48 8.32
CA TRP A 133 17.37 -10.78 7.17
C TRP A 133 18.64 -9.93 7.08
N GLY A 134 18.87 -9.01 8.03
CA GLY A 134 19.97 -8.06 7.91
C GLY A 134 19.83 -7.11 6.73
N ALA A 135 18.59 -6.92 6.22
CA ALA A 135 18.32 -6.11 5.03
C ALA A 135 18.50 -4.62 5.35
N GLU A 136 19.49 -4.00 4.74
CA GLU A 136 19.79 -2.58 4.94
C GLU A 136 18.90 -1.70 4.03
N PRO A 137 18.46 -0.52 4.51
CA PRO A 137 17.54 0.33 3.76
C PRO A 137 17.97 0.69 2.33
N ALA A 138 19.26 0.89 2.11
CA ALA A 138 19.81 1.27 0.80
C ALA A 138 19.55 0.24 -0.32
N GLY A 139 19.32 -1.04 0.04
CA GLY A 139 19.01 -2.09 -0.93
C GLY A 139 17.52 -2.29 -1.19
N PHE A 140 16.64 -1.50 -0.57
CA PHE A 140 15.21 -1.61 -0.85
C PHE A 140 14.80 -0.82 -2.08
N HIS A 141 13.90 -1.43 -2.86
CA HIS A 141 13.10 -0.78 -3.89
C HIS A 141 11.66 -0.69 -3.41
N VAL A 142 11.03 0.47 -3.63
CA VAL A 142 9.70 0.80 -3.11
C VAL A 142 8.83 1.35 -4.23
N ILE A 143 7.57 0.87 -4.29
CA ILE A 143 6.53 1.45 -5.15
C ILE A 143 5.43 2.00 -4.26
N LEU A 144 5.20 3.30 -4.32
CA LEU A 144 4.05 4.00 -3.78
C LEU A 144 2.91 3.87 -4.79
N GLY A 145 1.97 2.96 -4.53
CA GLY A 145 0.93 2.59 -5.47
C GLY A 145 -0.21 3.61 -5.56
N PRO A 146 -1.21 3.33 -6.43
CA PRO A 146 -2.38 4.18 -6.60
C PRO A 146 -3.12 4.40 -5.27
N HIS A 147 -3.41 5.66 -4.95
CA HIS A 147 -4.06 6.08 -3.71
C HIS A 147 -4.78 7.42 -3.91
N ILE A 148 -5.54 7.89 -2.92
CA ILE A 148 -6.10 9.24 -2.97
C ILE A 148 -4.99 10.28 -2.89
N ARG A 149 -4.87 11.13 -3.90
CA ARG A 149 -3.83 12.16 -3.97
C ARG A 149 -4.35 13.52 -3.48
N SER A 150 -3.42 14.47 -3.29
CA SER A 150 -3.73 15.81 -2.81
C SER A 150 -4.80 16.55 -3.64
N CYS A 151 -4.97 16.21 -4.92
CA CYS A 151 -6.07 16.75 -5.74
C CYS A 151 -7.47 16.43 -5.17
N CYS A 152 -7.62 15.31 -4.45
CA CYS A 152 -8.89 14.85 -3.88
C CYS A 152 -8.87 14.68 -2.35
N TYR A 153 -7.68 14.66 -1.73
CA TYR A 153 -7.55 14.41 -0.30
C TYR A 153 -7.51 15.71 0.49
N THR A 154 -8.67 16.17 0.90
CA THR A 154 -8.81 17.34 1.78
C THR A 154 -8.96 16.92 3.23
N VAL A 155 -8.34 17.67 4.16
CA VAL A 155 -8.27 17.38 5.59
C VAL A 155 -8.44 18.64 6.43
N ASP A 156 -8.73 18.44 7.73
CA ASP A 156 -8.81 19.49 8.75
C ASP A 156 -7.42 19.99 9.22
N ASP A 157 -7.42 21.06 10.00
CA ASP A 157 -6.21 21.68 10.56
C ASP A 157 -5.40 20.72 11.43
N ASP A 158 -6.07 19.90 12.26
CA ASP A 158 -5.38 18.99 13.17
C ASP A 158 -4.63 17.91 12.43
N ARG A 159 -5.23 17.34 11.37
CA ARG A 159 -4.58 16.35 10.53
C ARG A 159 -3.46 16.97 9.71
N ALA A 160 -3.63 18.16 9.17
CA ALA A 160 -2.59 18.88 8.45
C ALA A 160 -1.39 19.15 9.35
N ARG A 161 -1.63 19.66 10.57
CA ARG A 161 -0.57 19.87 11.58
C ARG A 161 0.14 18.58 11.91
N TYR A 162 -0.60 17.50 12.20
CA TYR A 162 -0.02 16.20 12.52
C TYR A 162 0.93 15.70 11.42
N PHE A 163 0.54 15.82 10.13
CA PHE A 163 1.38 15.39 9.02
C PHE A 163 2.60 16.28 8.83
N SER A 164 2.45 17.58 8.92
CA SER A 164 3.54 18.56 8.83
C SER A 164 4.62 18.34 9.89
N GLU A 165 4.21 18.09 11.13
CA GLU A 165 5.11 17.94 12.27
C GLU A 165 5.78 16.56 12.37
N ASN A 166 5.07 15.49 11.97
CA ASN A 166 5.55 14.13 12.18
C ASN A 166 6.16 13.46 10.94
N PHE A 167 5.92 14.02 9.75
CA PHE A 167 6.40 13.45 8.50
C PHE A 167 7.14 14.47 7.64
N SER A 168 6.42 15.42 7.04
CA SER A 168 7.02 16.47 6.23
C SER A 168 6.09 17.67 6.09
N PRO A 169 6.60 18.92 6.21
CA PRO A 169 5.82 20.11 5.85
C PRO A 169 5.30 20.07 4.40
N ASP A 170 6.05 19.47 3.49
CA ASP A 170 5.68 19.34 2.07
C ASP A 170 4.51 18.38 1.83
N ALA A 171 4.15 17.58 2.84
CA ALA A 171 3.01 16.68 2.75
C ALA A 171 1.65 17.39 2.80
N VAL A 172 1.62 18.68 3.17
CA VAL A 172 0.38 19.46 3.31
C VAL A 172 0.49 20.80 2.60
N CYS A 173 -0.63 21.24 2.02
CA CYS A 173 -0.73 22.53 1.36
C CYS A 173 -2.10 23.14 1.66
N LEU A 174 -2.14 24.42 2.06
CA LEU A 174 -3.39 25.14 2.23
C LEU A 174 -4.05 25.40 0.87
N ASP A 175 -5.31 25.02 0.75
CA ASP A 175 -6.14 25.38 -0.40
C ASP A 175 -6.83 26.71 -0.09
N GLU A 176 -6.26 27.79 -0.58
CA GLU A 176 -6.70 29.17 -0.27
C GLU A 176 -8.18 29.40 -0.64
N ALA A 177 -8.65 28.84 -1.76
CA ALA A 177 -10.05 28.97 -2.15
C ALA A 177 -10.99 28.29 -1.17
N ARG A 178 -10.64 27.13 -0.66
CA ARG A 178 -11.42 26.40 0.36
C ARG A 178 -11.36 27.11 1.71
N ASN A 179 -10.20 27.63 2.08
CA ASN A 179 -9.99 28.38 3.32
C ASN A 179 -10.85 29.65 3.33
N GLN A 180 -10.82 30.45 2.25
CA GLN A 180 -11.63 31.65 2.10
C GLN A 180 -13.14 31.36 2.09
N ALA A 181 -13.53 30.19 1.58
CA ALA A 181 -14.92 29.71 1.62
C ALA A 181 -15.35 29.17 3.00
N GLY A 182 -14.50 29.20 4.01
CA GLY A 182 -14.81 28.71 5.36
C GLY A 182 -14.94 27.20 5.47
N SER A 183 -14.26 26.44 4.59
CA SER A 183 -14.30 24.97 4.61
C SER A 183 -13.67 24.44 5.90
N VAL A 184 -14.30 23.45 6.53
CA VAL A 184 -13.72 22.70 7.67
C VAL A 184 -12.56 21.79 7.27
N TRP A 185 -12.31 21.64 5.96
CA TRP A 185 -11.19 20.87 5.38
C TRP A 185 -10.42 21.74 4.37
N PRO A 186 -9.70 22.76 4.85
CA PRO A 186 -9.02 23.70 3.97
C PRO A 186 -7.69 23.19 3.42
N TRP A 187 -7.15 22.09 3.98
CA TRP A 187 -5.85 21.57 3.60
C TRP A 187 -5.94 20.45 2.59
N ARG A 188 -4.95 20.36 1.72
CA ARG A 188 -4.68 19.23 0.85
C ARG A 188 -3.54 18.41 1.42
N LEU A 189 -3.74 17.07 1.50
CA LEU A 189 -2.76 16.13 2.06
C LEU A 189 -2.21 15.24 0.97
N SER A 190 -0.87 15.08 0.95
CA SER A 190 -0.14 14.15 0.09
C SER A 190 0.44 13.00 0.92
N LEU A 191 -0.18 11.82 0.86
CA LEU A 191 0.39 10.60 1.42
C LEU A 191 1.69 10.20 0.70
N ALA A 192 1.82 10.53 -0.59
CA ALA A 192 3.02 10.24 -1.37
C ALA A 192 4.23 11.00 -0.80
N GLU A 193 4.12 12.31 -0.58
CA GLU A 193 5.22 13.09 -0.01
C GLU A 193 5.60 12.64 1.39
N ALA A 194 4.61 12.35 2.25
CA ALA A 194 4.87 11.82 3.59
C ALA A 194 5.65 10.50 3.54
N ASN A 195 5.21 9.53 2.72
CA ASN A 195 5.87 8.22 2.62
C ASN A 195 7.21 8.30 1.87
N ARG A 196 7.35 9.16 0.86
CA ARG A 196 8.63 9.43 0.18
C ARG A 196 9.67 10.00 1.15
N HIS A 197 9.27 10.98 1.96
CA HIS A 197 10.13 11.54 3.01
C HIS A 197 10.60 10.45 3.98
N LEU A 198 9.69 9.58 4.44
CA LEU A 198 10.01 8.46 5.34
C LEU A 198 10.98 7.45 4.72
N CYS A 199 10.86 7.17 3.41
CA CYS A 199 11.79 6.30 2.70
C CYS A 199 13.20 6.91 2.63
N ARG A 200 13.29 8.20 2.27
CA ARG A 200 14.56 8.94 2.22
C ARG A 200 15.24 9.03 3.58
N ASP A 201 14.49 9.39 4.60
CA ASP A 201 14.95 9.49 5.99
C ASP A 201 15.49 8.15 6.51
N ALA A 202 14.91 7.04 6.06
CA ALA A 202 15.39 5.71 6.35
C ALA A 202 16.66 5.30 5.58
N GLY A 203 17.07 6.05 4.55
CA GLY A 203 18.23 5.78 3.71
C GLY A 203 17.96 4.99 2.43
N ILE A 204 16.70 4.94 1.96
CA ILE A 204 16.37 4.38 0.64
C ILE A 204 16.72 5.41 -0.44
N PRO A 205 17.53 5.06 -1.47
CA PRO A 205 17.86 5.97 -2.57
C PRO A 205 16.62 6.43 -3.35
N ASP A 206 16.63 7.69 -3.81
CA ASP A 206 15.49 8.26 -4.56
C ASP A 206 15.15 7.49 -5.84
N GLU A 207 16.16 7.02 -6.54
CA GLU A 207 16.03 6.19 -7.74
C GLU A 207 15.36 4.83 -7.48
N HIS A 208 15.33 4.39 -6.22
CA HIS A 208 14.64 3.18 -5.78
C HIS A 208 13.19 3.44 -5.35
N ILE A 209 12.74 4.71 -5.33
CA ILE A 209 11.39 5.08 -4.90
C ILE A 209 10.54 5.47 -6.11
N THR A 210 9.63 4.61 -6.51
CA THR A 210 8.68 4.88 -7.60
C THR A 210 7.33 5.32 -7.04
N ASP A 211 6.81 6.47 -7.48
CA ASP A 211 5.41 6.88 -7.25
C ASP A 211 4.63 6.67 -8.55
N THR A 212 3.55 5.90 -8.51
CA THR A 212 2.73 5.62 -9.70
C THR A 212 1.99 6.85 -10.23
N GLY A 213 1.83 7.89 -9.42
CA GLY A 213 1.19 9.15 -9.84
C GLY A 213 -0.34 9.09 -9.95
N GLU A 214 -0.97 7.94 -9.73
CA GLU A 214 -2.39 7.70 -9.99
C GLU A 214 -3.26 8.02 -8.75
N CYS A 215 -4.35 8.77 -8.96
CA CYS A 215 -5.33 9.09 -7.92
C CYS A 215 -6.54 8.17 -8.03
N THR A 216 -6.82 7.42 -6.96
CA THR A 216 -7.95 6.49 -6.92
C THR A 216 -9.31 7.20 -6.96
N ALA A 217 -9.41 8.41 -6.41
CA ALA A 217 -10.65 9.18 -6.43
C ALA A 217 -10.92 9.84 -7.80
N CYS A 218 -9.89 10.15 -8.61
CA CYS A 218 -10.03 10.65 -9.97
C CYS A 218 -10.25 9.53 -10.99
N GLY A 219 -9.51 8.42 -10.87
CA GLY A 219 -9.57 7.30 -11.81
C GLY A 219 -10.78 6.42 -11.56
N SER A 220 -11.68 6.32 -12.55
CA SER A 220 -12.93 5.54 -12.43
C SER A 220 -12.71 4.03 -12.38
N GLU A 221 -11.56 3.54 -12.84
CA GLU A 221 -11.17 2.14 -12.77
C GLU A 221 -10.78 1.66 -11.37
N PHE A 222 -10.44 2.58 -10.46
CA PHE A 222 -10.09 2.25 -9.07
C PHE A 222 -11.33 2.25 -8.16
N GLY A 223 -11.32 1.45 -7.12
CA GLY A 223 -12.21 1.58 -5.98
C GLY A 223 -11.78 2.77 -5.12
N SER A 224 -12.73 3.58 -4.67
CA SER A 224 -12.46 4.78 -3.88
C SER A 224 -13.56 5.07 -2.88
N ASN A 225 -13.21 5.07 -1.60
CA ASN A 225 -14.12 5.47 -0.53
C ASN A 225 -14.59 6.93 -0.69
N ARG A 226 -13.68 7.83 -1.08
CA ARG A 226 -13.97 9.25 -1.29
C ARG A 226 -14.99 9.47 -2.40
N ARG A 227 -14.88 8.75 -3.51
CA ARG A 227 -15.79 8.89 -4.66
C ARG A 227 -17.08 8.12 -4.47
N GLU A 228 -17.01 6.88 -3.98
CA GLU A 228 -18.14 5.95 -3.93
C GLU A 228 -18.97 6.11 -2.64
N GLY A 229 -18.40 6.74 -1.62
CA GLY A 229 -19.05 6.95 -0.32
C GLY A 229 -18.85 5.79 0.66
N SER A 230 -18.87 6.11 1.95
CA SER A 230 -18.69 5.12 3.02
C SER A 230 -19.81 4.09 3.02
N GLY A 231 -19.45 2.80 2.93
CA GLY A 231 -20.37 1.66 2.98
C GLY A 231 -20.67 1.01 1.63
N SER A 232 -20.31 1.63 0.50
CA SER A 232 -20.58 1.07 -0.84
C SER A 232 -19.36 1.02 -1.77
N PHE A 233 -18.17 1.33 -1.26
CA PHE A 233 -16.96 1.38 -2.08
C PHE A 233 -16.33 0.00 -2.29
N THR A 234 -15.68 -0.16 -3.43
CA THR A 234 -15.02 -1.40 -3.82
C THR A 234 -13.59 -1.45 -3.26
N HIS A 235 -13.31 -2.42 -2.39
CA HIS A 235 -11.94 -2.71 -2.00
C HIS A 235 -11.20 -3.42 -3.15
N MET A 236 -9.99 -2.96 -3.46
CA MET A 236 -9.07 -3.57 -4.40
C MET A 236 -8.01 -4.38 -3.63
N ALA A 237 -7.56 -5.51 -4.16
CA ALA A 237 -6.43 -6.25 -3.61
C ALA A 237 -5.13 -5.73 -4.21
N ALA A 238 -4.19 -5.37 -3.34
CA ALA A 238 -2.81 -5.08 -3.68
C ALA A 238 -1.93 -6.23 -3.18
N LEU A 239 -1.24 -6.90 -4.09
CA LEU A 239 -0.42 -8.05 -3.76
C LEU A 239 0.94 -7.98 -4.46
N ILE A 240 1.89 -8.74 -3.94
CA ILE A 240 3.20 -8.94 -4.55
C ILE A 240 3.48 -10.43 -4.64
N ARG A 241 4.00 -10.86 -5.77
CA ARG A 241 4.40 -12.25 -5.99
C ARG A 241 5.77 -12.36 -6.62
N HIS A 242 6.51 -13.39 -6.23
CA HIS A 242 7.72 -13.78 -6.92
C HIS A 242 7.37 -14.40 -8.28
N VAL A 243 8.10 -14.04 -9.33
CA VAL A 243 7.95 -14.61 -10.68
C VAL A 243 9.26 -15.28 -11.08
N VAL A 244 9.18 -16.51 -11.55
CA VAL A 244 10.30 -17.23 -12.15
C VAL A 244 10.27 -16.91 -13.65
N HIS A 245 11.34 -16.34 -14.16
CA HIS A 245 11.52 -16.06 -15.60
C HIS A 245 12.21 -17.23 -16.31
#